data_037ac0cef900ea7c50e9db52cdb44232
#
_entry.id   037ac0cef900ea7c50e9db52cdb44232
#
_cell.length_a   1.000
_cell.length_b   1.000
_cell.length_c   1.000
_cell.angle_alpha   90.00
_cell.angle_beta   90.00
_cell.angle_gamma   90.00
#
_symmetry.space_group_name_H-M   'P 1'
#
loop_
_entity.id
_entity.type
_entity.pdbx_description
1 polymer ?
#
loop_
_entity_poly.entity_id
_entity_poly.type
_entity_poly.pdbx_seq_one_letter_code
_entity_poly.pdbx_strand_id
1 'polypeptide(L)'
;MPKLRSATSTEGRNMAGARALWRATGVKEGDFGKPIIAIANSFTQFVPGHVHLKDMGALVASAVEAAGGIAKEFNTIAVDDGIAMGHGGMLYSLPSRELIADSVEYMVNAHCADALVCISNCDKITPGMLMAALRLNIPVVFVSGGPMEAGKTKLSDKIIKLDLVDAMVAAADKRVSDADSEQIERSACPTCGSCSGMFTANSMNCLTEALGLSLPGNGSLVATHADRRELFLEAGRRVMALAKRYYYDNDDSVLPRNIASFNAFENAMTLDIAMGGSSNTVLHLLAAAQEAGVDFTVADIDRLSRKVPHLCKVAPSTPLYHMEDVHRAGGVMGILGELARAGLLHTDVHHVAADDGKLASVLAQYDVMVTASEQVKEFYRAGPAGIPTTIAFSQDCRWSELDTNRQSGCIRDREHAFSQEGGLAVLFGNLAKNGCIVKTAGVDASNLTFSGKARVFESQEAAVDGILGGAVVAGDVVVIRYEGPKGGPGMQEMLYPTSYLKSMGLGTKCALITDGRFSGGTSGLSIGHVSPEAAAGGNIALIEDGDTIAIDIPSRAISLQVSDEVLAARRATMEAKGPLAWKPLARVRPVSMALKAYALMATSADQGAVRNRAMLED
;
A
#
# COMPACT_ATOMS: atom_id res chain seq x y z
N MET A 1 15.93 32.62 -5.44
CA MET A 1 14.53 32.19 -5.60
C MET A 1 14.43 31.37 -6.90
N PRO A 2 13.96 30.13 -6.83
CA PRO A 2 13.75 29.35 -8.04
C PRO A 2 12.68 30.00 -8.91
N LYS A 3 12.86 29.95 -10.23
CA LYS A 3 11.87 30.45 -11.18
C LYS A 3 10.73 29.44 -11.32
N LEU A 4 9.48 29.90 -11.52
CA LEU A 4 8.38 29.02 -11.86
C LEU A 4 8.73 28.17 -13.08
N ARG A 5 8.49 26.87 -13.04
CA ARG A 5 8.68 25.95 -14.16
C ARG A 5 7.79 26.31 -15.33
N SER A 6 6.53 26.71 -15.01
CA SER A 6 5.52 27.12 -15.98
C SER A 6 5.94 28.36 -16.79
N ALA A 7 6.88 29.17 -16.30
CA ALA A 7 7.46 30.29 -17.06
C ALA A 7 8.05 29.85 -18.42
N THR A 8 8.50 28.58 -18.52
CA THR A 8 8.99 27.99 -19.78
C THR A 8 7.96 28.07 -20.91
N SER A 9 6.66 27.90 -20.60
CA SER A 9 5.57 27.91 -21.60
C SER A 9 4.68 29.17 -21.53
N THR A 10 4.84 30.00 -20.48
CA THR A 10 3.98 31.16 -20.25
C THR A 10 4.67 32.50 -20.52
N GLU A 11 6.01 32.55 -20.55
CA GLU A 11 6.77 33.77 -20.71
C GLU A 11 7.51 33.87 -22.07
N GLY A 12 7.86 35.07 -22.44
CA GLY A 12 8.66 35.37 -23.63
C GLY A 12 7.87 35.33 -24.94
N ARG A 13 8.36 36.11 -25.94
CA ARG A 13 7.68 36.26 -27.24
C ARG A 13 7.58 34.94 -27.99
N ASN A 14 8.59 34.07 -27.87
CA ASN A 14 8.64 32.79 -28.57
C ASN A 14 7.59 31.78 -28.09
N MET A 15 7.04 32.00 -26.90
CA MET A 15 6.00 31.14 -26.32
C MET A 15 4.58 31.63 -26.63
N ALA A 16 4.40 32.50 -27.63
CA ALA A 16 3.09 32.97 -28.04
C ALA A 16 2.14 31.84 -28.46
N GLY A 17 2.65 30.81 -29.14
CA GLY A 17 1.88 29.61 -29.50
C GLY A 17 1.42 28.83 -28.29
N ALA A 18 2.30 28.59 -27.32
CA ALA A 18 1.94 27.91 -26.06
C ALA A 18 0.89 28.70 -25.27
N ARG A 19 1.05 30.02 -25.15
CA ARG A 19 0.04 30.88 -24.49
C ARG A 19 -1.29 30.88 -25.21
N ALA A 20 -1.31 30.82 -26.54
CA ALA A 20 -2.57 30.70 -27.28
C ALA A 20 -3.32 29.40 -26.94
N LEU A 21 -2.58 28.28 -26.81
CA LEU A 21 -3.14 27.00 -26.36
C LEU A 21 -3.58 27.04 -24.88
N TRP A 22 -2.80 27.67 -24.00
CA TRP A 22 -3.23 27.87 -22.61
C TRP A 22 -4.53 28.66 -22.52
N ARG A 23 -4.70 29.72 -23.35
CA ARG A 23 -5.98 30.46 -23.42
C ARG A 23 -7.13 29.57 -23.90
N ALA A 24 -6.89 28.68 -24.86
CA ALA A 24 -7.88 27.73 -25.32
C ALA A 24 -8.30 26.71 -24.25
N THR A 25 -7.46 26.48 -23.23
CA THR A 25 -7.79 25.68 -22.04
C THR A 25 -8.41 26.50 -20.91
N GLY A 26 -8.76 27.78 -21.13
CA GLY A 26 -9.44 28.65 -20.18
C GLY A 26 -8.53 29.55 -19.32
N VAL A 27 -7.21 29.58 -19.56
CA VAL A 27 -6.27 30.51 -18.88
C VAL A 27 -6.53 31.94 -19.37
N LYS A 28 -6.76 32.87 -18.46
CA LYS A 28 -7.08 34.27 -18.75
C LYS A 28 -5.80 35.13 -18.78
N GLU A 29 -5.91 36.38 -19.31
CA GLU A 29 -4.76 37.28 -19.40
C GLU A 29 -4.11 37.57 -18.03
N GLY A 30 -4.88 37.76 -17.00
CA GLY A 30 -4.40 38.04 -15.62
C GLY A 30 -3.87 36.78 -14.87
N ASP A 31 -3.87 35.62 -15.50
CA ASP A 31 -3.40 34.38 -14.87
C ASP A 31 -1.94 34.10 -15.21
N PHE A 32 -1.42 34.63 -16.32
CA PHE A 32 -0.03 34.43 -16.70
C PHE A 32 0.92 35.00 -15.64
N GLY A 33 1.87 34.17 -15.21
CA GLY A 33 2.77 34.49 -14.10
C GLY A 33 2.35 33.90 -12.74
N LYS A 34 1.15 33.33 -12.65
CA LYS A 34 0.73 32.53 -11.48
C LYS A 34 1.25 31.10 -11.59
N PRO A 35 1.50 30.39 -10.46
CA PRO A 35 1.90 29.00 -10.51
C PRO A 35 0.80 28.10 -11.10
N ILE A 36 1.19 27.16 -11.95
CA ILE A 36 0.32 26.12 -12.52
C ILE A 36 0.40 24.88 -11.64
N ILE A 37 -0.72 24.51 -11.03
CA ILE A 37 -0.84 23.34 -10.17
C ILE A 37 -1.47 22.20 -10.95
N ALA A 38 -0.72 21.11 -11.13
CA ALA A 38 -1.24 19.88 -11.70
C ALA A 38 -2.06 19.11 -10.66
N ILE A 39 -3.21 18.59 -11.07
CA ILE A 39 -4.05 17.70 -10.25
C ILE A 39 -4.09 16.36 -10.94
N ALA A 40 -3.33 15.38 -10.43
CA ALA A 40 -3.36 14.02 -10.91
C ALA A 40 -4.51 13.27 -10.22
N ASN A 41 -5.58 13.02 -10.95
CA ASN A 41 -6.73 12.26 -10.47
C ASN A 41 -6.68 10.82 -11.01
N SER A 42 -7.19 9.87 -10.25
CA SER A 42 -7.26 8.46 -10.63
C SER A 42 -8.69 7.92 -10.74
N PHE A 43 -9.65 8.79 -11.05
CA PHE A 43 -11.04 8.39 -11.28
C PHE A 43 -11.15 7.27 -12.30
N THR A 44 -11.96 6.26 -11.98
CA THR A 44 -12.41 5.20 -12.90
C THR A 44 -13.69 4.57 -12.36
N GLN A 45 -14.50 4.00 -13.26
CA GLN A 45 -15.68 3.23 -12.89
C GLN A 45 -15.39 1.76 -12.56
N PHE A 46 -14.15 1.29 -12.78
CA PHE A 46 -13.73 -0.09 -12.53
C PHE A 46 -13.32 -0.38 -11.10
N VAL A 47 -13.10 0.64 -10.26
CA VAL A 47 -12.51 0.49 -8.92
C VAL A 47 -13.43 1.10 -7.87
N PRO A 48 -13.97 0.33 -6.91
CA PRO A 48 -14.85 0.86 -5.85
C PRO A 48 -14.25 2.03 -5.09
N GLY A 49 -12.93 2.01 -4.87
CA GLY A 49 -12.17 3.09 -4.24
C GLY A 49 -12.06 4.37 -5.08
N HIS A 50 -12.45 4.35 -6.36
CA HIS A 50 -12.23 5.45 -7.31
C HIS A 50 -13.51 5.94 -8.01
N VAL A 51 -14.63 5.21 -7.94
CA VAL A 51 -15.89 5.58 -8.62
C VAL A 51 -16.40 6.97 -8.22
N HIS A 52 -16.11 7.42 -7.01
CA HIS A 52 -16.53 8.70 -6.46
C HIS A 52 -15.52 9.84 -6.69
N LEU A 53 -14.36 9.57 -7.31
CA LEU A 53 -13.30 10.59 -7.47
C LEU A 53 -13.53 11.53 -8.64
N LYS A 54 -14.56 11.31 -9.47
CA LYS A 54 -14.80 12.05 -10.71
C LYS A 54 -14.75 13.58 -10.55
N ASP A 55 -15.39 14.08 -9.52
CA ASP A 55 -15.54 15.54 -9.32
C ASP A 55 -14.60 16.07 -8.21
N MET A 56 -13.72 15.23 -7.67
CA MET A 56 -12.82 15.62 -6.57
C MET A 56 -11.72 16.58 -7.04
N GLY A 57 -11.28 16.44 -8.28
CA GLY A 57 -10.35 17.41 -8.88
C GLY A 57 -10.91 18.82 -8.94
N ALA A 58 -12.21 18.96 -9.21
CA ALA A 58 -12.88 20.27 -9.21
C ALA A 58 -12.89 20.94 -7.83
N LEU A 59 -13.01 20.17 -6.72
CA LEU A 59 -12.90 20.70 -5.36
C LEU A 59 -11.49 21.25 -5.10
N VAL A 60 -10.47 20.46 -5.43
CA VAL A 60 -9.06 20.90 -5.30
C VAL A 60 -8.81 22.12 -6.17
N ALA A 61 -9.28 22.11 -7.43
CA ALA A 61 -9.12 23.22 -8.37
C ALA A 61 -9.71 24.52 -7.82
N SER A 62 -10.92 24.46 -7.26
CA SER A 62 -11.57 25.63 -6.67
C SER A 62 -10.75 26.27 -5.54
N ALA A 63 -10.12 25.46 -4.69
CA ALA A 63 -9.26 25.94 -3.61
C ALA A 63 -7.92 26.50 -4.13
N VAL A 64 -7.31 25.88 -5.13
CA VAL A 64 -6.10 26.37 -5.81
C VAL A 64 -6.36 27.73 -6.45
N GLU A 65 -7.46 27.88 -7.19
CA GLU A 65 -7.83 29.11 -7.88
C GLU A 65 -8.14 30.23 -6.86
N ALA A 66 -8.89 29.92 -5.79
CA ALA A 66 -9.15 30.87 -4.70
C ALA A 66 -7.85 31.33 -4.01
N ALA A 67 -6.82 30.48 -3.94
CA ALA A 67 -5.51 30.83 -3.39
C ALA A 67 -4.56 31.54 -4.39
N GLY A 68 -5.03 31.78 -5.63
CA GLY A 68 -4.33 32.55 -6.68
C GLY A 68 -3.43 31.72 -7.60
N GLY A 69 -3.66 30.41 -7.71
CA GLY A 69 -3.01 29.52 -8.67
C GLY A 69 -3.85 29.27 -9.93
N ILE A 70 -3.30 28.51 -10.87
CA ILE A 70 -3.99 27.95 -12.04
C ILE A 70 -4.06 26.43 -11.85
N ALA A 71 -5.26 25.88 -11.74
CA ALA A 71 -5.45 24.45 -11.61
C ALA A 71 -5.60 23.78 -12.99
N LYS A 72 -4.90 22.64 -13.19
CA LYS A 72 -5.04 21.79 -14.38
C LYS A 72 -5.11 20.33 -13.98
N GLU A 73 -6.28 19.73 -14.19
CA GLU A 73 -6.53 18.33 -13.87
C GLU A 73 -6.22 17.41 -15.06
N PHE A 74 -5.71 16.23 -14.77
CA PHE A 74 -5.58 15.11 -15.70
C PHE A 74 -5.79 13.79 -14.96
N ASN A 75 -6.12 12.73 -15.70
CA ASN A 75 -6.33 11.41 -15.11
C ASN A 75 -5.21 10.45 -15.44
N THR A 76 -4.88 9.57 -14.48
CA THR A 76 -4.13 8.34 -14.71
C THR A 76 -5.03 7.12 -14.57
N ILE A 77 -4.51 5.93 -14.92
CA ILE A 77 -5.24 4.67 -14.77
C ILE A 77 -5.31 4.22 -13.31
N ALA A 78 -6.28 3.36 -13.01
CA ALA A 78 -6.33 2.59 -11.78
C ALA A 78 -6.78 1.16 -12.10
N VAL A 79 -6.07 0.17 -11.53
CA VAL A 79 -6.41 -1.26 -11.59
C VAL A 79 -6.90 -1.69 -10.21
N ASP A 80 -8.01 -2.43 -10.16
CA ASP A 80 -8.54 -2.97 -8.91
C ASP A 80 -7.91 -4.33 -8.60
N ASP A 81 -7.19 -4.42 -7.49
CA ASP A 81 -6.56 -5.66 -7.05
C ASP A 81 -7.61 -6.71 -6.63
N GLY A 82 -8.70 -6.30 -6.00
CA GLY A 82 -9.77 -7.19 -5.54
C GLY A 82 -10.50 -7.87 -6.70
N ILE A 83 -10.92 -7.09 -7.71
CA ILE A 83 -11.58 -7.62 -8.91
C ILE A 83 -10.61 -8.46 -9.75
N ALA A 84 -9.33 -8.10 -9.79
CA ALA A 84 -8.30 -8.84 -10.52
C ALA A 84 -7.80 -10.10 -9.79
N MET A 85 -8.14 -10.28 -8.52
CA MET A 85 -7.65 -11.37 -7.68
C MET A 85 -8.09 -12.76 -8.19
N GLY A 86 -7.15 -13.70 -8.21
CA GLY A 86 -7.43 -15.10 -8.55
C GLY A 86 -7.48 -15.42 -10.05
N HIS A 87 -7.19 -14.47 -10.93
CA HIS A 87 -7.10 -14.71 -12.38
C HIS A 87 -5.99 -13.87 -13.02
N GLY A 88 -5.73 -14.06 -14.31
CA GLY A 88 -4.63 -13.40 -15.04
C GLY A 88 -4.66 -11.86 -15.05
N GLY A 89 -5.77 -11.23 -14.69
CA GLY A 89 -5.86 -9.78 -14.49
C GLY A 89 -4.91 -9.26 -13.40
N MET A 90 -4.64 -10.09 -12.37
CA MET A 90 -3.78 -9.70 -11.26
C MET A 90 -2.32 -9.47 -11.65
N LEU A 91 -1.87 -10.02 -12.77
CA LEU A 91 -0.53 -9.77 -13.31
C LEU A 91 -0.30 -8.30 -13.71
N TYR A 92 -1.38 -7.55 -14.00
CA TYR A 92 -1.31 -6.14 -14.40
C TYR A 92 -1.29 -5.17 -13.21
N SER A 93 -1.62 -5.62 -12.01
CA SER A 93 -1.73 -4.77 -10.83
C SER A 93 -0.38 -4.10 -10.49
N LEU A 94 0.65 -4.85 -10.10
CA LEU A 94 1.94 -4.24 -9.72
C LEU A 94 2.62 -3.46 -10.87
N PRO A 95 2.64 -3.96 -12.12
CA PRO A 95 3.18 -3.19 -13.24
C PRO A 95 2.48 -1.86 -13.48
N SER A 96 1.19 -1.71 -13.15
CA SER A 96 0.48 -0.45 -13.27
C SER A 96 1.08 0.66 -12.42
N ARG A 97 1.74 0.35 -11.30
CA ARG A 97 2.43 1.30 -10.44
C ARG A 97 3.49 2.10 -11.22
N GLU A 98 4.31 1.41 -12.03
CA GLU A 98 5.32 2.06 -12.88
C GLU A 98 4.67 2.93 -13.96
N LEU A 99 3.61 2.42 -14.59
CA LEU A 99 2.89 3.15 -15.64
C LEU A 99 2.21 4.41 -15.08
N ILE A 100 1.63 4.34 -13.87
CA ILE A 100 1.06 5.48 -13.18
C ILE A 100 2.15 6.53 -12.89
N ALA A 101 3.29 6.10 -12.35
CA ALA A 101 4.42 7.00 -12.09
C ALA A 101 4.87 7.72 -13.37
N ASP A 102 5.05 6.99 -14.47
CA ASP A 102 5.41 7.57 -15.75
C ASP A 102 4.35 8.54 -16.26
N SER A 103 3.06 8.16 -16.21
CA SER A 103 2.00 9.03 -16.75
C SER A 103 1.93 10.38 -16.04
N VAL A 104 2.13 10.40 -14.72
CA VAL A 104 2.18 11.64 -13.93
C VAL A 104 3.43 12.45 -14.26
N GLU A 105 4.58 11.79 -14.33
CA GLU A 105 5.85 12.43 -14.71
C GLU A 105 5.78 13.06 -16.11
N TYR A 106 5.25 12.35 -17.11
CA TYR A 106 5.06 12.86 -18.48
C TYR A 106 4.19 14.10 -18.49
N MET A 107 3.03 14.07 -17.85
CA MET A 107 2.10 15.20 -17.85
C MET A 107 2.69 16.43 -17.18
N VAL A 108 3.32 16.26 -16.02
CA VAL A 108 3.89 17.38 -15.24
C VAL A 108 5.11 17.97 -15.92
N ASN A 109 6.01 17.15 -16.48
CA ASN A 109 7.22 17.62 -17.15
C ASN A 109 6.91 18.25 -18.50
N ALA A 110 6.06 17.62 -19.33
CA ALA A 110 5.70 18.16 -20.64
C ALA A 110 5.01 19.53 -20.56
N HIS A 111 4.20 19.75 -19.53
CA HIS A 111 3.45 21.00 -19.33
C HIS A 111 4.11 21.95 -18.31
N CYS A 112 5.26 21.57 -17.75
CA CYS A 112 6.05 22.37 -16.82
C CYS A 112 5.22 22.87 -15.62
N ALA A 113 4.37 22.02 -15.02
CA ALA A 113 3.61 22.41 -13.84
C ALA A 113 4.53 22.69 -12.64
N ASP A 114 4.13 23.60 -11.77
CA ASP A 114 4.94 24.12 -10.66
C ASP A 114 4.77 23.29 -9.38
N ALA A 115 3.59 22.73 -9.17
CA ALA A 115 3.30 21.87 -8.02
C ALA A 115 2.23 20.83 -8.40
N LEU A 116 2.01 19.86 -7.52
CA LEU A 116 1.19 18.68 -7.80
C LEU A 116 0.25 18.37 -6.64
N VAL A 117 -1.01 18.07 -6.92
CA VAL A 117 -1.90 17.36 -5.99
C VAL A 117 -2.18 15.98 -6.54
N CYS A 118 -1.99 14.95 -5.69
CA CYS A 118 -2.25 13.56 -6.03
C CYS A 118 -3.57 13.10 -5.39
N ILE A 119 -4.58 12.80 -6.21
CA ILE A 119 -5.85 12.20 -5.78
C ILE A 119 -5.80 10.71 -6.09
N SER A 120 -5.53 9.91 -5.07
CA SER A 120 -5.35 8.46 -5.15
C SER A 120 -6.25 7.76 -4.14
N ASN A 121 -6.34 6.43 -4.17
CA ASN A 121 -7.00 5.68 -3.10
C ASN A 121 -6.57 4.22 -2.99
N CYS A 122 -6.41 3.49 -4.11
CA CYS A 122 -6.15 2.05 -4.09
C CYS A 122 -4.67 1.67 -4.23
N ASP A 123 -4.43 0.39 -4.14
CA ASP A 123 -3.19 -0.34 -3.84
C ASP A 123 -1.94 0.14 -4.59
N LYS A 124 -2.04 0.30 -5.91
CA LYS A 124 -0.87 0.63 -6.76
C LYS A 124 -0.84 2.08 -7.20
N ILE A 125 -1.99 2.77 -7.03
CA ILE A 125 -2.16 4.15 -7.46
C ILE A 125 -1.42 5.09 -6.51
N THR A 126 -1.66 4.96 -5.21
CA THR A 126 -0.96 5.78 -4.20
C THR A 126 0.56 5.64 -4.30
N PRO A 127 1.15 4.42 -4.32
CA PRO A 127 2.60 4.30 -4.48
C PRO A 127 3.11 4.72 -5.86
N GLY A 128 2.34 4.54 -6.95
CA GLY A 128 2.72 5.03 -8.27
C GLY A 128 2.81 6.55 -8.33
N MET A 129 1.82 7.25 -7.76
CA MET A 129 1.86 8.71 -7.64
C MET A 129 2.97 9.18 -6.69
N LEU A 130 3.28 8.43 -5.62
CA LEU A 130 4.36 8.72 -4.70
C LEU A 130 5.72 8.64 -5.41
N MET A 131 5.95 7.62 -6.22
CA MET A 131 7.14 7.51 -7.05
C MET A 131 7.28 8.71 -7.99
N ALA A 132 6.20 9.11 -8.68
CA ALA A 132 6.21 10.29 -9.56
C ALA A 132 6.54 11.58 -8.79
N ALA A 133 5.92 11.80 -7.64
CA ALA A 133 6.15 12.98 -6.80
C ALA A 133 7.62 13.08 -6.38
N LEU A 134 8.23 11.95 -6.00
CA LEU A 134 9.65 11.89 -5.61
C LEU A 134 10.60 12.07 -6.81
N ARG A 135 10.25 11.57 -8.01
CA ARG A 135 11.00 11.84 -9.26
C ARG A 135 10.98 13.32 -9.61
N LEU A 136 9.80 13.91 -9.61
CA LEU A 136 9.58 15.31 -10.00
C LEU A 136 10.19 16.31 -9.02
N ASN A 137 10.16 16.00 -7.74
CA ASN A 137 10.66 16.81 -6.63
C ASN A 137 10.19 18.28 -6.69
N ILE A 138 8.90 18.48 -6.89
CA ILE A 138 8.19 19.75 -6.81
C ILE A 138 7.20 19.71 -5.63
N PRO A 139 6.74 20.83 -5.08
CA PRO A 139 5.78 20.82 -3.98
C PRO A 139 4.58 19.94 -4.28
N VAL A 140 4.21 19.05 -3.34
CA VAL A 140 3.14 18.07 -3.52
C VAL A 140 2.31 17.88 -2.26
N VAL A 141 1.01 17.61 -2.45
CA VAL A 141 0.10 17.14 -1.39
C VAL A 141 -0.70 15.96 -1.90
N PHE A 142 -0.79 14.92 -1.07
CA PHE A 142 -1.66 13.75 -1.32
C PHE A 142 -3.00 13.92 -0.62
N VAL A 143 -4.07 13.55 -1.30
CA VAL A 143 -5.40 13.42 -0.73
C VAL A 143 -6.08 12.17 -1.28
N SER A 144 -6.46 11.25 -0.40
CA SER A 144 -7.08 9.99 -0.80
C SER A 144 -8.61 10.09 -0.86
N GLY A 145 -9.24 9.18 -1.62
CA GLY A 145 -10.68 9.01 -1.65
C GLY A 145 -11.28 8.49 -0.35
N GLY A 146 -10.47 7.92 0.53
CA GLY A 146 -10.86 7.37 1.83
C GLY A 146 -11.30 5.90 1.80
N PRO A 147 -11.30 5.23 2.97
CA PRO A 147 -11.79 3.88 3.13
C PRO A 147 -13.32 3.82 3.00
N MET A 148 -13.84 2.67 2.55
CA MET A 148 -15.28 2.36 2.66
C MET A 148 -15.67 2.08 4.10
N GLU A 149 -16.97 2.17 4.40
CA GLU A 149 -17.53 1.70 5.65
C GLU A 149 -17.46 0.17 5.74
N ALA A 150 -17.36 -0.39 6.95
CA ALA A 150 -17.40 -1.82 7.17
C ALA A 150 -18.74 -2.42 6.72
N GLY A 151 -18.70 -3.57 6.04
CA GLY A 151 -19.89 -4.34 5.72
C GLY A 151 -20.59 -4.82 6.98
N LYS A 152 -21.92 -4.90 6.95
CA LYS A 152 -22.72 -5.43 8.07
C LYS A 152 -23.88 -6.25 7.52
N THR A 153 -24.07 -7.44 8.10
CA THR A 153 -25.24 -8.27 7.79
C THR A 153 -25.73 -9.01 9.02
N LYS A 154 -26.96 -9.51 8.96
CA LYS A 154 -27.54 -10.33 10.03
C LYS A 154 -27.59 -11.79 9.57
N LEU A 155 -26.79 -12.64 10.21
CA LEU A 155 -26.81 -14.08 10.00
C LEU A 155 -27.21 -14.78 11.31
N SER A 156 -28.17 -15.70 11.24
CA SER A 156 -28.64 -16.48 12.40
C SER A 156 -28.89 -15.60 13.65
N ASP A 157 -29.60 -14.48 13.47
CA ASP A 157 -29.94 -13.48 14.49
C ASP A 157 -28.77 -12.65 15.08
N LYS A 158 -27.55 -12.80 14.57
CA LYS A 158 -26.40 -11.98 14.95
C LYS A 158 -26.04 -11.00 13.87
N ILE A 159 -25.78 -9.75 14.25
CA ILE A 159 -25.16 -8.76 13.35
C ILE A 159 -23.66 -9.02 13.37
N ILE A 160 -23.10 -9.25 12.19
CA ILE A 160 -21.66 -9.41 11.97
C ILE A 160 -21.12 -8.27 11.10
N LYS A 161 -19.90 -7.83 11.39
CA LYS A 161 -19.13 -6.96 10.50
C LYS A 161 -18.42 -7.82 9.47
N LEU A 162 -18.25 -7.29 8.27
CA LEU A 162 -17.72 -8.00 7.11
C LEU A 162 -16.74 -7.12 6.33
N ASP A 163 -15.85 -7.80 5.63
CA ASP A 163 -15.01 -7.23 4.58
C ASP A 163 -14.96 -8.16 3.34
N LEU A 164 -14.16 -7.78 2.33
CA LEU A 164 -13.99 -8.55 1.10
C LEU A 164 -13.54 -10.00 1.37
N VAL A 165 -12.65 -10.21 2.35
CA VAL A 165 -12.09 -11.54 2.66
C VAL A 165 -13.15 -12.46 3.22
N ASP A 166 -14.09 -11.94 4.01
CA ASP A 166 -15.21 -12.73 4.55
C ASP A 166 -16.07 -13.30 3.43
N ALA A 167 -16.35 -12.52 2.37
CA ALA A 167 -17.08 -13.00 1.20
C ALA A 167 -16.32 -14.12 0.48
N MET A 168 -15.00 -13.96 0.29
CA MET A 168 -14.17 -14.97 -0.37
C MET A 168 -14.07 -16.27 0.46
N VAL A 169 -13.91 -16.16 1.77
CA VAL A 169 -13.85 -17.32 2.67
C VAL A 169 -15.18 -18.03 2.74
N ALA A 170 -16.30 -17.30 2.82
CA ALA A 170 -17.64 -17.87 2.85
C ALA A 170 -17.95 -18.65 1.57
N ALA A 171 -17.61 -18.09 0.40
CA ALA A 171 -17.79 -18.75 -0.90
C ALA A 171 -16.96 -20.04 -1.05
N ALA A 172 -15.83 -20.14 -0.37
CA ALA A 172 -14.97 -21.33 -0.38
C ALA A 172 -15.36 -22.40 0.66
N ASP A 173 -16.15 -22.05 1.67
CA ASP A 173 -16.53 -22.95 2.75
C ASP A 173 -17.83 -23.69 2.44
N LYS A 174 -17.74 -24.97 2.10
CA LYS A 174 -18.90 -25.84 1.80
C LYS A 174 -19.92 -25.97 2.94
N ARG A 175 -19.61 -25.52 4.16
CA ARG A 175 -20.52 -25.51 5.30
C ARG A 175 -21.44 -24.28 5.31
N VAL A 176 -21.09 -23.23 4.58
CA VAL A 176 -21.91 -22.04 4.41
C VAL A 176 -22.94 -22.33 3.31
N SER A 177 -24.21 -22.03 3.57
CA SER A 177 -25.25 -22.19 2.56
C SER A 177 -25.11 -21.15 1.44
N ASP A 178 -25.59 -21.48 0.22
CA ASP A 178 -25.57 -20.55 -0.91
C ASP A 178 -26.29 -19.23 -0.57
N ALA A 179 -27.39 -19.30 0.19
CA ALA A 179 -28.15 -18.12 0.61
C ALA A 179 -27.35 -17.23 1.58
N ASP A 180 -26.64 -17.82 2.55
CA ASP A 180 -25.79 -17.07 3.47
C ASP A 180 -24.59 -16.47 2.75
N SER A 181 -23.98 -17.24 1.82
CA SER A 181 -22.87 -16.75 0.99
C SER A 181 -23.30 -15.55 0.14
N GLU A 182 -24.45 -15.62 -0.52
CA GLU A 182 -25.00 -14.51 -1.31
C GLU A 182 -25.31 -13.28 -0.43
N GLN A 183 -25.81 -13.49 0.79
CA GLN A 183 -26.07 -12.40 1.73
C GLN A 183 -24.78 -11.72 2.20
N ILE A 184 -23.72 -12.50 2.47
CA ILE A 184 -22.39 -11.98 2.82
C ILE A 184 -21.83 -11.18 1.64
N GLU A 185 -21.85 -11.72 0.41
CA GLU A 185 -21.39 -11.06 -0.81
C GLU A 185 -22.03 -9.69 -0.99
N ARG A 186 -23.37 -9.59 -0.88
CA ARG A 186 -24.12 -8.34 -1.02
C ARG A 186 -23.80 -7.30 0.05
N SER A 187 -23.23 -7.71 1.18
CA SER A 187 -23.04 -6.87 2.36
C SER A 187 -21.58 -6.50 2.62
N ALA A 188 -20.62 -7.23 2.03
CA ALA A 188 -19.19 -7.13 2.37
C ALA A 188 -18.57 -5.79 1.97
N CYS A 189 -18.99 -5.20 0.84
CA CYS A 189 -18.44 -3.94 0.30
C CYS A 189 -19.58 -2.93 0.05
N PRO A 190 -20.11 -2.28 1.11
CA PRO A 190 -21.38 -1.55 1.01
C PRO A 190 -21.25 -0.16 0.38
N THR A 191 -20.07 0.47 0.38
CA THR A 191 -19.93 1.88 -0.03
C THR A 191 -18.80 2.08 -1.04
N CYS A 192 -18.75 3.27 -1.66
CA CYS A 192 -17.52 3.71 -2.29
C CYS A 192 -16.40 3.84 -1.25
N GLY A 193 -15.15 3.82 -1.70
CA GLY A 193 -13.97 3.87 -0.86
C GLY A 193 -13.03 2.69 -1.12
N SER A 194 -11.81 2.76 -0.61
CA SER A 194 -10.89 1.63 -0.55
C SER A 194 -11.39 0.58 0.45
N CYS A 195 -10.67 -0.50 0.66
CA CYS A 195 -11.08 -1.54 1.60
C CYS A 195 -11.45 -0.99 2.99
N SER A 196 -12.40 -1.63 3.70
CA SER A 196 -12.78 -1.22 5.07
C SER A 196 -11.76 -1.60 6.14
N GLY A 197 -10.84 -2.54 5.84
CA GLY A 197 -9.77 -3.01 6.74
C GLY A 197 -8.39 -2.47 6.37
N MET A 198 -7.35 -2.93 7.11
CA MET A 198 -5.95 -2.55 6.90
C MET A 198 -5.30 -3.43 5.81
N PHE A 199 -5.80 -3.26 4.58
CA PHE A 199 -5.23 -3.82 3.38
C PHE A 199 -4.20 -2.84 2.76
N THR A 200 -3.64 -3.17 1.61
CA THR A 200 -2.57 -2.37 0.99
C THR A 200 -2.99 -0.94 0.69
N ALA A 201 -4.22 -0.74 0.18
CA ALA A 201 -4.76 0.59 -0.13
C ALA A 201 -4.73 1.52 1.08
N ASN A 202 -5.35 1.09 2.19
CA ASN A 202 -5.39 1.88 3.42
C ASN A 202 -4.02 1.99 4.08
N SER A 203 -3.20 0.93 4.05
CA SER A 203 -1.82 1.01 4.54
C SER A 203 -1.08 2.13 3.81
N MET A 204 -1.10 2.18 2.48
CA MET A 204 -0.41 3.23 1.73
C MET A 204 -0.98 4.64 1.98
N ASN A 205 -2.31 4.77 2.12
CA ASN A 205 -2.93 6.06 2.46
C ASN A 205 -2.53 6.54 3.87
N CYS A 206 -2.38 5.64 4.83
CA CYS A 206 -1.84 5.94 6.16
C CYS A 206 -0.34 6.28 6.11
N LEU A 207 0.44 5.57 5.28
CA LEU A 207 1.88 5.82 5.16
C LEU A 207 2.19 7.17 4.53
N THR A 208 1.34 7.72 3.64
CA THR A 208 1.52 9.10 3.14
C THR A 208 1.37 10.15 4.24
N GLU A 209 0.54 9.91 5.29
CA GLU A 209 0.51 10.76 6.49
C GLU A 209 1.81 10.67 7.29
N ALA A 210 2.31 9.45 7.54
CA ALA A 210 3.54 9.25 8.30
C ALA A 210 4.79 9.76 7.57
N LEU A 211 4.82 9.70 6.23
CA LEU A 211 5.85 10.31 5.38
C LEU A 211 5.79 11.85 5.37
N GLY A 212 4.71 12.44 5.88
CA GLY A 212 4.54 13.89 5.92
C GLY A 212 3.98 14.51 4.64
N LEU A 213 3.43 13.73 3.71
CA LEU A 213 2.98 14.19 2.38
C LEU A 213 1.45 14.33 2.24
N SER A 214 0.67 13.97 3.26
CA SER A 214 -0.77 14.13 3.29
C SER A 214 -1.29 14.72 4.60
N LEU A 215 -2.57 15.06 4.64
CA LEU A 215 -3.22 15.71 5.79
C LEU A 215 -3.68 14.66 6.82
N PRO A 216 -3.76 14.99 8.12
CA PRO A 216 -4.33 14.12 9.14
C PRO A 216 -5.75 13.68 8.79
N GLY A 217 -6.03 12.38 8.97
CA GLY A 217 -7.30 11.76 8.59
C GLY A 217 -7.37 11.27 7.14
N ASN A 218 -6.34 11.51 6.35
CA ASN A 218 -6.27 11.05 4.94
C ASN A 218 -6.52 9.56 4.82
N GLY A 219 -5.87 8.73 5.62
CA GLY A 219 -5.97 7.27 5.56
C GLY A 219 -7.14 6.67 6.35
N SER A 220 -7.79 7.42 7.24
CA SER A 220 -8.74 6.83 8.19
C SER A 220 -10.20 7.32 8.09
N LEU A 221 -10.45 8.55 7.64
CA LEU A 221 -11.80 9.09 7.48
C LEU A 221 -12.52 8.41 6.31
N VAL A 222 -13.72 7.88 6.54
CA VAL A 222 -14.47 7.14 5.51
C VAL A 222 -14.89 8.01 4.32
N ALA A 223 -14.97 7.42 3.14
CA ALA A 223 -15.26 8.10 1.87
C ALA A 223 -16.64 8.78 1.85
N THR A 224 -17.61 8.20 2.55
CA THR A 224 -19.00 8.67 2.61
C THR A 224 -19.19 9.89 3.49
N HIS A 225 -18.27 10.17 4.44
CA HIS A 225 -18.45 11.22 5.44
C HIS A 225 -18.22 12.63 4.87
N ALA A 226 -19.12 13.57 5.20
CA ALA A 226 -19.11 14.93 4.72
C ALA A 226 -17.81 15.71 5.03
N ASP A 227 -17.19 15.47 6.20
CA ASP A 227 -15.94 16.12 6.59
C ASP A 227 -14.77 15.83 5.63
N ARG A 228 -14.81 14.72 4.88
CA ARG A 228 -13.75 14.42 3.89
C ARG A 228 -13.69 15.44 2.76
N ARG A 229 -14.78 16.13 2.46
CA ARG A 229 -14.79 17.20 1.46
C ARG A 229 -13.76 18.29 1.81
N GLU A 230 -13.61 18.59 3.10
CA GLU A 230 -12.66 19.60 3.56
C GLU A 230 -11.20 19.20 3.33
N LEU A 231 -10.88 17.89 3.38
CA LEU A 231 -9.51 17.42 3.06
C LEU A 231 -9.11 17.75 1.62
N PHE A 232 -10.03 17.66 0.65
CA PHE A 232 -9.77 18.04 -0.75
C PHE A 232 -9.56 19.56 -0.90
N LEU A 233 -10.36 20.35 -0.24
CA LEU A 233 -10.21 21.81 -0.25
C LEU A 233 -8.90 22.23 0.42
N GLU A 234 -8.57 21.62 1.56
CA GLU A 234 -7.33 21.92 2.28
C GLU A 234 -6.09 21.47 1.49
N ALA A 235 -6.15 20.35 0.77
CA ALA A 235 -5.05 19.92 -0.11
C ALA A 235 -4.75 21.00 -1.18
N GLY A 236 -5.78 21.62 -1.75
CA GLY A 236 -5.62 22.74 -2.69
C GLY A 236 -5.01 23.99 -2.04
N ARG A 237 -5.41 24.34 -0.83
CA ARG A 237 -4.81 25.46 -0.08
C ARG A 237 -3.35 25.18 0.29
N ARG A 238 -3.07 23.98 0.79
CA ARG A 238 -1.73 23.57 1.22
C ARG A 238 -0.74 23.52 0.07
N VAL A 239 -1.08 22.93 -1.06
CA VAL A 239 -0.16 22.88 -2.21
C VAL A 239 0.20 24.29 -2.69
N MET A 240 -0.73 25.24 -2.65
CA MET A 240 -0.47 26.64 -2.98
C MET A 240 0.45 27.30 -1.95
N ALA A 241 0.27 27.02 -0.65
CA ALA A 241 1.16 27.53 0.40
C ALA A 241 2.58 26.98 0.22
N LEU A 242 2.74 25.67 -0.04
CA LEU A 242 4.03 25.04 -0.29
C LEU A 242 4.70 25.60 -1.55
N ALA A 243 3.95 25.80 -2.64
CA ALA A 243 4.46 26.40 -3.85
C ALA A 243 4.97 27.84 -3.60
N LYS A 244 4.25 28.64 -2.83
CA LYS A 244 4.69 29.99 -2.44
C LYS A 244 5.97 29.95 -1.63
N ARG A 245 6.08 29.11 -0.63
CA ARG A 245 7.29 28.92 0.17
C ARG A 245 8.49 28.54 -0.73
N TYR A 246 8.33 27.60 -1.63
CA TYR A 246 9.41 27.19 -2.51
C TYR A 246 9.82 28.29 -3.49
N TYR A 247 8.87 28.83 -4.29
CA TYR A 247 9.19 29.73 -5.40
C TYR A 247 9.44 31.17 -4.97
N TYR A 248 8.81 31.64 -3.90
CA TYR A 248 8.92 33.04 -3.48
C TYR A 248 9.76 33.25 -2.22
N ASP A 249 9.79 32.26 -1.30
CA ASP A 249 10.55 32.34 -0.06
C ASP A 249 11.87 31.56 -0.13
N ASN A 250 12.11 30.82 -1.23
CA ASN A 250 13.30 29.98 -1.44
C ASN A 250 13.46 28.89 -0.37
N ASP A 251 12.36 28.32 0.07
CA ASP A 251 12.31 27.28 1.09
C ASP A 251 12.19 25.90 0.43
N ASP A 252 13.29 25.17 0.34
CA ASP A 252 13.34 23.83 -0.24
C ASP A 252 12.89 22.72 0.73
N SER A 253 12.68 23.04 2.02
CA SER A 253 12.20 22.08 3.03
C SER A 253 10.82 21.51 2.70
N VAL A 254 10.07 22.19 1.83
CA VAL A 254 8.73 21.79 1.35
C VAL A 254 8.76 20.83 0.16
N LEU A 255 9.94 20.52 -0.38
CA LEU A 255 10.08 19.58 -1.47
C LEU A 255 9.91 18.12 -0.99
N PRO A 256 9.28 17.25 -1.76
CA PRO A 256 8.95 15.90 -1.33
C PRO A 256 10.17 15.05 -0.94
N ARG A 257 11.35 15.24 -1.55
CA ARG A 257 12.57 14.53 -1.14
C ARG A 257 13.13 15.02 0.19
N ASN A 258 12.89 16.26 0.57
CA ASN A 258 13.29 16.78 1.88
C ASN A 258 12.29 16.39 2.98
N ILE A 259 11.00 16.26 2.63
CA ILE A 259 9.96 15.75 3.53
C ILE A 259 10.15 14.25 3.74
N ALA A 260 10.20 13.46 2.66
CA ALA A 260 10.40 12.01 2.70
C ALA A 260 11.90 11.67 2.90
N SER A 261 12.48 12.15 3.98
CA SER A 261 13.83 11.85 4.42
C SER A 261 13.96 10.40 4.93
N PHE A 262 15.18 9.92 5.17
CA PHE A 262 15.42 8.60 5.77
C PHE A 262 14.59 8.41 7.06
N ASN A 263 14.59 9.40 7.96
CA ASN A 263 13.81 9.36 9.20
C ASN A 263 12.29 9.31 8.94
N ALA A 264 11.80 9.96 7.89
CA ALA A 264 10.39 9.86 7.50
C ALA A 264 10.04 8.48 6.95
N PHE A 265 10.95 7.81 6.20
CA PHE A 265 10.78 6.41 5.81
C PHE A 265 10.79 5.47 7.02
N GLU A 266 11.65 5.71 8.02
CA GLU A 266 11.60 4.97 9.28
C GLU A 266 10.27 5.18 10.02
N ASN A 267 9.75 6.40 10.09
CA ASN A 267 8.43 6.68 10.66
C ASN A 267 7.31 5.95 9.93
N ALA A 268 7.33 5.97 8.61
CA ALA A 268 6.33 5.26 7.80
C ALA A 268 6.37 3.75 8.04
N MET A 269 7.56 3.14 8.04
CA MET A 269 7.71 1.71 8.31
C MET A 269 7.36 1.36 9.76
N THR A 270 7.69 2.24 10.71
CA THR A 270 7.31 2.10 12.12
C THR A 270 5.78 2.10 12.28
N LEU A 271 5.08 3.01 11.60
CA LEU A 271 3.61 3.00 11.55
C LEU A 271 3.09 1.70 10.96
N ASP A 272 3.62 1.25 9.82
CA ASP A 272 3.16 0.03 9.14
C ASP A 272 3.27 -1.21 10.03
N ILE A 273 4.40 -1.35 10.72
CA ILE A 273 4.66 -2.42 11.68
C ILE A 273 3.69 -2.33 12.88
N ALA A 274 3.49 -1.12 13.41
CA ALA A 274 2.62 -0.90 14.58
C ALA A 274 1.13 -1.13 14.29
N MET A 275 0.68 -0.89 13.07
CA MET A 275 -0.72 -1.12 12.66
C MET A 275 -0.96 -2.48 11.99
N GLY A 276 0.08 -3.32 11.87
CA GLY A 276 -0.02 -4.63 11.20
C GLY A 276 -0.45 -4.50 9.73
N GLY A 277 0.16 -3.57 9.02
CA GLY A 277 -0.15 -3.25 7.64
C GLY A 277 0.13 -4.39 6.65
N SER A 278 -0.04 -4.11 5.37
CA SER A 278 0.16 -5.09 4.31
C SER A 278 1.66 -5.32 4.04
N SER A 279 2.06 -6.56 3.79
CA SER A 279 3.43 -6.85 3.32
C SER A 279 3.79 -6.17 1.98
N ASN A 280 2.79 -5.79 1.18
CA ASN A 280 2.98 -5.05 -0.06
C ASN A 280 3.58 -3.65 0.15
N THR A 281 3.37 -3.04 1.32
CA THR A 281 3.96 -1.73 1.67
C THR A 281 5.48 -1.77 1.67
N VAL A 282 6.08 -2.92 2.00
CA VAL A 282 7.53 -3.14 1.90
C VAL A 282 8.01 -2.86 0.47
N LEU A 283 7.36 -3.46 -0.55
CA LEU A 283 7.69 -3.19 -1.95
C LEU A 283 7.54 -1.72 -2.31
N HIS A 284 6.50 -1.08 -1.80
CA HIS A 284 6.16 0.29 -2.17
C HIS A 284 7.05 1.32 -1.50
N LEU A 285 7.43 1.12 -0.23
CA LEU A 285 8.38 1.99 0.46
C LEU A 285 9.79 1.86 -0.12
N LEU A 286 10.26 0.64 -0.43
CA LEU A 286 11.54 0.43 -1.10
C LEU A 286 11.57 1.10 -2.49
N ALA A 287 10.48 0.99 -3.26
CA ALA A 287 10.34 1.68 -4.54
C ALA A 287 10.39 3.21 -4.38
N ALA A 288 9.63 3.75 -3.42
CA ALA A 288 9.61 5.18 -3.14
C ALA A 288 10.97 5.69 -2.65
N ALA A 289 11.67 4.94 -1.79
CA ALA A 289 12.99 5.29 -1.29
C ALA A 289 14.02 5.40 -2.45
N GLN A 290 13.99 4.46 -3.41
CA GLN A 290 14.82 4.56 -4.61
C GLN A 290 14.54 5.84 -5.41
N GLU A 291 13.27 6.22 -5.59
CA GLU A 291 12.91 7.45 -6.31
C GLU A 291 13.31 8.71 -5.54
N ALA A 292 13.29 8.66 -4.22
CA ALA A 292 13.77 9.73 -3.36
C ALA A 292 15.30 9.85 -3.31
N GLY A 293 16.02 8.80 -3.72
CA GLY A 293 17.48 8.70 -3.53
C GLY A 293 17.86 8.43 -2.06
N VAL A 294 16.97 7.79 -1.31
CA VAL A 294 17.17 7.43 0.10
C VAL A 294 17.60 5.97 0.20
N ASP A 295 18.70 5.71 0.91
CA ASP A 295 19.23 4.35 1.15
C ASP A 295 18.47 3.67 2.30
N PHE A 296 17.19 3.37 2.06
CA PHE A 296 16.30 2.64 2.95
C PHE A 296 16.11 1.21 2.42
N THR A 297 16.42 0.21 3.23
CA THR A 297 16.62 -1.17 2.80
C THR A 297 15.78 -2.17 3.61
N VAL A 298 15.75 -3.42 3.16
CA VAL A 298 15.14 -4.54 3.89
C VAL A 298 15.78 -4.74 5.27
N ALA A 299 17.07 -4.41 5.43
CA ALA A 299 17.75 -4.48 6.72
C ALA A 299 17.22 -3.45 7.73
N ASP A 300 16.83 -2.25 7.27
CA ASP A 300 16.19 -1.25 8.12
C ASP A 300 14.81 -1.71 8.56
N ILE A 301 14.06 -2.35 7.67
CA ILE A 301 12.75 -2.95 7.98
C ILE A 301 12.90 -4.04 9.05
N ASP A 302 13.89 -4.94 8.93
CA ASP A 302 14.16 -5.95 9.95
C ASP A 302 14.50 -5.33 11.30
N ARG A 303 15.39 -4.33 11.31
CA ARG A 303 15.78 -3.59 12.50
C ARG A 303 14.60 -2.94 13.22
N LEU A 304 13.70 -2.30 12.47
CA LEU A 304 12.48 -1.67 13.02
C LEU A 304 11.50 -2.73 13.54
N SER A 305 11.27 -3.81 12.80
CA SER A 305 10.33 -4.87 13.16
C SER A 305 10.64 -5.57 14.49
N ARG A 306 11.89 -5.53 14.93
CA ARG A 306 12.33 -6.08 16.23
C ARG A 306 12.06 -5.14 17.42
N LYS A 307 11.77 -3.87 17.18
CA LYS A 307 11.63 -2.83 18.22
C LYS A 307 10.23 -2.28 18.36
N VAL A 308 9.48 -2.30 17.26
CA VAL A 308 8.17 -1.65 17.18
C VAL A 308 7.09 -2.64 17.59
N PRO A 309 6.28 -2.34 18.64
CA PRO A 309 5.19 -3.19 19.07
C PRO A 309 3.99 -3.09 18.11
N HIS A 310 3.13 -4.11 18.09
CA HIS A 310 1.87 -4.11 17.37
C HIS A 310 0.80 -3.39 18.22
N LEU A 311 0.53 -2.13 17.90
CA LEU A 311 -0.34 -1.25 18.69
C LEU A 311 -1.79 -1.19 18.21
N CYS A 312 -2.04 -1.46 16.92
CA CYS A 312 -3.37 -1.32 16.31
C CYS A 312 -3.68 -2.53 15.45
N LYS A 313 -4.63 -3.36 15.90
CA LYS A 313 -5.03 -4.58 15.19
C LYS A 313 -6.40 -4.39 14.55
N VAL A 314 -6.47 -4.47 13.22
CA VAL A 314 -7.63 -4.14 12.41
C VAL A 314 -7.95 -5.30 11.45
N ALA A 315 -9.17 -5.36 10.94
CA ALA A 315 -9.54 -6.32 9.89
C ALA A 315 -8.51 -6.31 8.74
N PRO A 316 -8.16 -7.46 8.19
CA PRO A 316 -8.68 -8.79 8.43
C PRO A 316 -7.99 -9.56 9.58
N SER A 317 -7.04 -8.93 10.29
CA SER A 317 -6.32 -9.56 11.41
C SER A 317 -7.19 -9.70 12.69
N THR A 318 -8.34 -9.02 12.72
CA THR A 318 -9.39 -9.16 13.74
C THR A 318 -10.75 -8.78 13.15
N PRO A 319 -11.87 -9.40 13.54
CA PRO A 319 -13.19 -8.97 13.11
C PRO A 319 -13.75 -7.78 13.93
N LEU A 320 -13.04 -7.31 14.96
CA LEU A 320 -13.55 -6.33 15.91
C LEU A 320 -13.48 -4.89 15.37
N TYR A 321 -12.39 -4.53 14.71
CA TYR A 321 -12.08 -3.17 14.30
C TYR A 321 -11.86 -3.05 12.81
N HIS A 322 -12.36 -1.95 12.22
CA HIS A 322 -12.18 -1.55 10.83
C HIS A 322 -11.59 -0.13 10.78
N MET A 323 -11.38 0.44 9.61
CA MET A 323 -10.79 1.78 9.47
C MET A 323 -11.63 2.88 10.14
N GLU A 324 -12.95 2.73 10.16
CA GLU A 324 -13.87 3.61 10.89
C GLU A 324 -13.58 3.66 12.39
N ASP A 325 -13.16 2.54 12.98
CA ASP A 325 -12.78 2.44 14.40
C ASP A 325 -11.40 3.04 14.65
N VAL A 326 -10.45 2.90 13.70
CA VAL A 326 -9.14 3.57 13.76
C VAL A 326 -9.32 5.09 13.75
N HIS A 327 -10.20 5.61 12.87
CA HIS A 327 -10.53 7.03 12.84
C HIS A 327 -11.06 7.51 14.18
N ARG A 328 -12.05 6.81 14.74
CA ARG A 328 -12.62 7.10 16.07
C ARG A 328 -11.58 7.11 17.19
N ALA A 329 -10.51 6.33 17.05
CA ALA A 329 -9.43 6.25 18.04
C ALA A 329 -8.33 7.33 17.86
N GLY A 330 -8.50 8.27 16.92
CA GLY A 330 -7.57 9.34 16.61
C GLY A 330 -6.79 9.14 15.31
N GLY A 331 -7.15 8.14 14.51
CA GLY A 331 -6.57 7.90 13.20
C GLY A 331 -5.08 7.59 13.23
N VAL A 332 -4.41 7.93 12.14
CA VAL A 332 -2.95 7.78 12.01
C VAL A 332 -2.20 8.61 13.06
N MET A 333 -2.65 9.84 13.33
CA MET A 333 -2.01 10.70 14.33
C MET A 333 -2.11 10.11 15.74
N GLY A 334 -3.19 9.36 16.05
CA GLY A 334 -3.31 8.62 17.31
C GLY A 334 -2.27 7.50 17.45
N ILE A 335 -2.00 6.74 16.37
CA ILE A 335 -0.96 5.69 16.38
C ILE A 335 0.43 6.32 16.46
N LEU A 336 0.71 7.36 15.66
CA LEU A 336 1.98 8.09 15.69
C LEU A 336 2.22 8.75 17.05
N GLY A 337 1.16 9.25 17.71
CA GLY A 337 1.23 9.79 19.07
C GLY A 337 1.68 8.74 20.10
N GLU A 338 1.14 7.51 20.04
CA GLU A 338 1.58 6.42 20.91
C GLU A 338 3.03 6.00 20.61
N LEU A 339 3.42 5.95 19.34
CA LEU A 339 4.81 5.68 18.96
C LEU A 339 5.77 6.77 19.43
N ALA A 340 5.38 8.04 19.39
CA ALA A 340 6.16 9.16 19.91
C ALA A 340 6.32 9.07 21.42
N ARG A 341 5.26 8.76 22.17
CA ARG A 341 5.31 8.52 23.63
C ARG A 341 6.21 7.34 23.99
N ALA A 342 6.25 6.34 23.14
CA ALA A 342 7.12 5.17 23.30
C ALA A 342 8.61 5.44 22.91
N GLY A 343 8.95 6.64 22.40
CA GLY A 343 10.28 6.99 21.93
C GLY A 343 10.71 6.28 20.63
N LEU A 344 9.75 5.90 19.80
CA LEU A 344 9.95 5.11 18.57
C LEU A 344 9.76 5.93 17.29
N LEU A 345 9.57 7.25 17.39
CA LEU A 345 9.25 8.12 16.27
C LEU A 345 10.21 9.31 16.17
N HIS A 346 10.59 9.69 14.95
CA HIS A 346 11.32 10.92 14.66
C HIS A 346 10.31 12.07 14.48
N THR A 347 10.17 12.93 15.47
CA THR A 347 9.15 14.00 15.46
C THR A 347 9.62 15.30 14.82
N ASP A 348 10.91 15.44 14.53
CA ASP A 348 11.55 16.60 13.91
C ASP A 348 11.50 16.60 12.38
N VAL A 349 10.98 15.54 11.75
CA VAL A 349 10.80 15.44 10.30
C VAL A 349 9.79 16.45 9.77
N HIS A 350 9.91 16.79 8.48
CA HIS A 350 8.99 17.71 7.81
C HIS A 350 7.62 17.08 7.55
N HIS A 351 6.58 17.95 7.55
CA HIS A 351 5.20 17.51 7.31
C HIS A 351 4.37 18.64 6.67
N VAL A 352 3.64 18.35 5.61
CA VAL A 352 2.86 19.35 4.83
C VAL A 352 1.71 19.97 5.61
N ALA A 353 1.20 19.32 6.66
CA ALA A 353 0.04 19.81 7.44
C ALA A 353 0.40 20.88 8.47
N ALA A 354 1.68 21.04 8.84
CA ALA A 354 2.11 22.04 9.80
C ALA A 354 2.60 23.32 9.12
N ASP A 355 2.33 24.47 9.72
CA ASP A 355 2.81 25.76 9.22
C ASP A 355 4.32 25.94 9.42
N ASP A 356 4.85 25.40 10.53
CA ASP A 356 6.30 25.31 10.78
C ASP A 356 6.97 24.14 10.06
N GLY A 357 6.18 23.32 9.37
CA GLY A 357 6.64 22.16 8.63
C GLY A 357 7.10 20.97 9.50
N LYS A 358 6.73 20.85 10.78
CA LYS A 358 7.20 19.81 11.69
C LYS A 358 6.11 18.82 12.11
N LEU A 359 6.43 17.51 12.08
CA LEU A 359 5.54 16.46 12.58
C LEU A 359 5.16 16.66 14.06
N ALA A 360 6.09 17.14 14.89
CA ALA A 360 5.81 17.43 16.30
C ALA A 360 4.61 18.39 16.48
N SER A 361 4.50 19.42 15.65
CA SER A 361 3.39 20.39 15.68
C SER A 361 2.08 19.76 15.20
N VAL A 362 2.15 18.88 14.20
CA VAL A 362 0.97 18.11 13.75
C VAL A 362 0.46 17.20 14.86
N LEU A 363 1.33 16.48 15.56
CA LEU A 363 0.95 15.62 16.67
C LEU A 363 0.34 16.43 17.83
N ALA A 364 0.95 17.57 18.19
CA ALA A 364 0.39 18.45 19.24
C ALA A 364 -1.02 18.93 18.90
N GLN A 365 -1.33 19.15 17.62
CA GLN A 365 -2.63 19.60 17.16
C GLN A 365 -3.65 18.47 17.01
N TYR A 366 -3.25 17.30 16.44
CA TYR A 366 -4.19 16.27 15.98
C TYR A 366 -4.20 14.98 16.80
N ASP A 367 -3.24 14.73 17.70
CA ASP A 367 -3.32 13.58 18.59
C ASP A 367 -4.43 13.79 19.64
N VAL A 368 -5.46 12.96 19.60
CA VAL A 368 -6.64 13.06 20.49
C VAL A 368 -6.32 12.89 21.98
N MET A 369 -5.15 12.32 22.30
CA MET A 369 -4.68 12.19 23.69
C MET A 369 -4.03 13.47 24.23
N VAL A 370 -3.69 14.43 23.38
CA VAL A 370 -2.93 15.65 23.73
C VAL A 370 -3.70 16.90 23.36
N THR A 371 -4.41 16.92 22.24
CA THR A 371 -5.08 18.11 21.72
C THR A 371 -6.16 18.66 22.66
N ALA A 372 -6.16 19.97 22.84
CA ALA A 372 -7.26 20.69 23.51
C ALA A 372 -8.39 21.09 22.54
N SER A 373 -8.20 20.91 21.22
CA SER A 373 -9.14 21.35 20.20
C SER A 373 -10.38 20.48 20.14
N GLU A 374 -11.53 21.00 20.52
CA GLU A 374 -12.82 20.31 20.35
C GLU A 374 -13.17 20.09 18.88
N GLN A 375 -12.73 20.97 17.97
CA GLN A 375 -12.91 20.78 16.52
C GLN A 375 -12.18 19.54 16.02
N VAL A 376 -10.95 19.30 16.49
CA VAL A 376 -10.18 18.08 16.14
C VAL A 376 -10.82 16.83 16.73
N LYS A 377 -11.29 16.91 17.98
CA LYS A 377 -12.01 15.78 18.60
C LYS A 377 -13.30 15.46 17.84
N GLU A 378 -14.04 16.50 17.43
CA GLU A 378 -15.26 16.34 16.64
C GLU A 378 -14.97 15.73 15.26
N PHE A 379 -13.88 16.13 14.60
CA PHE A 379 -13.42 15.52 13.36
C PHE A 379 -13.19 14.02 13.50
N TYR A 380 -12.53 13.57 14.56
CA TYR A 380 -12.30 12.14 14.80
C TYR A 380 -13.55 11.39 15.32
N ARG A 381 -14.63 12.05 15.64
CA ARG A 381 -15.94 11.41 15.88
C ARG A 381 -16.70 11.06 14.61
N ALA A 382 -16.23 11.46 13.43
CA ALA A 382 -16.84 11.08 12.16
C ALA A 382 -16.96 9.56 12.07
N GLY A 383 -18.17 9.07 11.82
CA GLY A 383 -18.51 7.65 11.86
C GLY A 383 -19.24 7.19 10.60
N PRO A 384 -19.53 5.88 10.49
CA PRO A 384 -20.25 5.29 9.38
C PRO A 384 -21.76 5.52 9.54
N ALA A 385 -22.48 5.67 8.41
CA ALA A 385 -23.94 5.65 8.38
C ALA A 385 -24.51 4.23 8.31
N GLY A 386 -23.74 3.26 7.78
CA GLY A 386 -24.18 1.89 7.54
C GLY A 386 -25.20 1.76 6.40
N ILE A 387 -25.20 2.72 5.46
CA ILE A 387 -26.13 2.76 4.31
C ILE A 387 -25.31 2.51 3.03
N PRO A 388 -25.66 1.48 2.22
CA PRO A 388 -24.99 1.23 0.95
C PRO A 388 -25.09 2.42 0.00
N THR A 389 -23.95 2.92 -0.49
CA THR A 389 -23.90 4.07 -1.40
C THR A 389 -22.57 4.15 -2.16
N THR A 390 -22.62 4.65 -3.39
CA THR A 390 -21.42 5.02 -4.16
C THR A 390 -21.15 6.53 -4.16
N ILE A 391 -21.91 7.29 -3.35
CA ILE A 391 -21.86 8.75 -3.33
C ILE A 391 -20.94 9.20 -2.20
N ALA A 392 -19.89 9.95 -2.54
CA ALA A 392 -19.02 10.58 -1.56
C ALA A 392 -19.79 11.67 -0.74
N PHE A 393 -19.34 11.87 0.49
CA PHE A 393 -19.85 12.97 1.36
C PHE A 393 -21.36 12.90 1.62
N SER A 394 -21.97 11.73 1.50
CA SER A 394 -23.43 11.55 1.53
C SER A 394 -24.02 11.47 2.93
N GLN A 395 -23.17 11.50 3.97
CA GLN A 395 -23.61 11.40 5.36
C GLN A 395 -22.68 12.19 6.31
N ASP A 396 -23.19 12.51 7.52
CA ASP A 396 -22.52 13.27 8.57
C ASP A 396 -22.64 12.60 9.96
N CYS A 397 -22.82 11.27 9.97
CA CYS A 397 -22.97 10.49 11.21
C CYS A 397 -21.72 10.57 12.09
N ARG A 398 -21.94 10.65 13.42
CA ARG A 398 -20.85 10.77 14.37
C ARG A 398 -20.98 9.75 15.51
N TRP A 399 -19.86 9.28 15.97
CA TRP A 399 -19.79 8.55 17.22
C TRP A 399 -20.10 9.47 18.40
N SER A 400 -20.78 8.96 19.41
CA SER A 400 -21.05 9.70 20.66
C SER A 400 -19.76 10.07 21.39
N GLU A 401 -18.75 9.19 21.33
CA GLU A 401 -17.48 9.32 22.04
C GLU A 401 -16.31 8.82 21.18
N LEU A 402 -15.12 9.36 21.42
CA LEU A 402 -13.86 8.85 20.91
C LEU A 402 -13.49 7.53 21.61
N ASP A 403 -12.71 6.69 20.94
CA ASP A 403 -12.03 5.56 21.57
C ASP A 403 -10.64 6.02 22.06
N THR A 404 -10.58 6.50 23.29
CA THR A 404 -9.33 6.89 23.96
C THR A 404 -8.76 5.80 24.88
N ASN A 405 -9.36 4.61 24.87
CA ASN A 405 -8.91 3.50 25.68
C ASN A 405 -7.64 2.85 25.10
N ARG A 406 -6.48 3.24 25.62
CA ARG A 406 -5.17 2.74 25.17
C ARG A 406 -4.79 1.38 25.78
N GLN A 407 -5.57 0.84 26.71
CA GLN A 407 -5.33 -0.48 27.30
C GLN A 407 -5.99 -1.61 26.50
N SER A 408 -7.24 -1.40 26.05
CA SER A 408 -8.03 -2.45 25.39
C SER A 408 -8.79 -2.00 24.14
N GLY A 409 -8.65 -0.74 23.74
CA GLY A 409 -9.29 -0.16 22.56
C GLY A 409 -8.64 -0.57 21.24
N CYS A 410 -9.03 0.13 20.16
CA CYS A 410 -8.54 -0.10 18.80
C CYS A 410 -7.05 0.22 18.69
N ILE A 411 -6.62 1.37 19.24
CA ILE A 411 -5.21 1.77 19.34
C ILE A 411 -4.78 1.60 20.79
N ARG A 412 -3.69 0.85 21.01
CA ARG A 412 -3.14 0.56 22.32
C ARG A 412 -1.83 1.26 22.57
N ASP A 413 -1.51 1.50 23.84
CA ASP A 413 -0.17 1.94 24.24
C ASP A 413 0.85 0.77 24.18
N ARG A 414 2.11 1.10 24.40
CA ARG A 414 3.22 0.12 24.34
C ARG A 414 3.07 -1.01 25.38
N GLU A 415 2.58 -0.70 26.57
CA GLU A 415 2.46 -1.68 27.67
C GLU A 415 1.37 -2.72 27.37
N HIS A 416 0.30 -2.29 26.68
CA HIS A 416 -0.87 -3.11 26.34
C HIS A 416 -0.90 -3.56 24.88
N ALA A 417 0.22 -3.45 24.16
CA ALA A 417 0.35 -3.85 22.77
C ALA A 417 -0.14 -5.29 22.52
N PHE A 418 -0.70 -5.55 21.33
CA PHE A 418 -1.12 -6.90 20.94
C PHE A 418 0.04 -7.88 20.87
N SER A 419 1.23 -7.41 20.53
CA SER A 419 2.52 -8.10 20.66
C SER A 419 3.64 -7.09 20.83
N GLN A 420 4.71 -7.47 21.53
CA GLN A 420 5.87 -6.61 21.74
C GLN A 420 6.80 -6.55 20.51
N GLU A 421 6.71 -7.53 19.61
CA GLU A 421 7.27 -7.50 18.27
C GLU A 421 6.17 -7.19 17.27
N GLY A 422 6.50 -6.44 16.21
CA GLY A 422 5.53 -5.89 15.27
C GLY A 422 4.80 -6.92 14.41
N GLY A 423 3.84 -6.42 13.63
CA GLY A 423 3.00 -7.24 12.77
C GLY A 423 3.67 -7.76 11.49
N LEU A 424 4.94 -7.41 11.23
CA LEU A 424 5.75 -7.86 10.10
C LEU A 424 7.13 -8.32 10.57
N ALA A 425 7.71 -9.30 9.86
CA ALA A 425 9.08 -9.74 10.07
C ALA A 425 9.78 -10.05 8.75
N VAL A 426 11.11 -9.85 8.73
CA VAL A 426 11.98 -10.26 7.63
C VAL A 426 12.72 -11.53 8.06
N LEU A 427 12.75 -12.54 7.19
CA LEU A 427 13.54 -13.75 7.41
C LEU A 427 14.65 -13.84 6.37
N PHE A 428 15.80 -14.37 6.79
CA PHE A 428 16.97 -14.57 5.95
C PHE A 428 17.47 -16.02 6.02
N GLY A 429 18.23 -16.44 5.03
CA GLY A 429 18.85 -17.76 4.98
C GLY A 429 19.23 -18.20 3.59
N ASN A 430 19.65 -19.46 3.44
CA ASN A 430 20.06 -19.98 2.14
C ASN A 430 18.91 -19.97 1.12
N LEU A 431 17.66 -20.00 1.56
CA LEU A 431 16.47 -19.92 0.71
C LEU A 431 16.14 -18.49 0.28
N ALA A 432 16.37 -17.52 1.14
CA ALA A 432 16.09 -16.11 0.92
C ALA A 432 17.30 -15.26 1.31
N LYS A 433 18.32 -15.24 0.47
CA LYS A 433 19.60 -14.55 0.75
C LYS A 433 19.42 -13.04 0.94
N ASN A 434 18.51 -12.45 0.17
CA ASN A 434 18.19 -11.02 0.23
C ASN A 434 16.95 -10.73 1.10
N GLY A 435 16.42 -11.77 1.77
CA GLY A 435 15.27 -11.67 2.67
C GLY A 435 13.95 -12.14 2.03
N CYS A 436 13.00 -12.36 2.90
CA CYS A 436 11.59 -12.61 2.58
C CYS A 436 10.72 -12.04 3.71
N ILE A 437 9.44 -11.83 3.44
CA ILE A 437 8.54 -11.12 4.36
C ILE A 437 7.45 -12.05 4.87
N VAL A 438 7.20 -11.99 6.18
CA VAL A 438 6.06 -12.65 6.83
C VAL A 438 5.23 -11.64 7.60
N LYS A 439 3.90 -11.69 7.42
CA LYS A 439 2.93 -10.92 8.22
C LYS A 439 2.66 -11.67 9.52
N THR A 440 3.44 -11.37 10.56
CA THR A 440 3.38 -12.06 11.88
C THR A 440 2.06 -11.82 12.60
N ALA A 441 1.39 -10.69 12.33
CA ALA A 441 0.05 -10.38 12.88
C ALA A 441 -1.01 -11.44 12.57
N GLY A 442 -0.82 -12.23 11.50
CA GLY A 442 -1.72 -13.30 11.06
C GLY A 442 -1.26 -14.71 11.40
N VAL A 443 -0.10 -14.88 12.06
CA VAL A 443 0.50 -16.17 12.41
C VAL A 443 0.07 -16.60 13.82
N ASP A 444 -0.36 -17.85 13.97
CA ASP A 444 -0.63 -18.43 15.29
C ASP A 444 0.68 -18.62 16.06
N ALA A 445 0.64 -18.35 17.37
CA ALA A 445 1.82 -18.44 18.24
C ALA A 445 2.50 -19.84 18.22
N SER A 446 1.73 -20.91 17.98
CA SER A 446 2.25 -22.27 17.84
C SER A 446 3.04 -22.50 16.56
N ASN A 447 2.92 -21.61 15.56
CA ASN A 447 3.54 -21.73 14.24
C ASN A 447 4.68 -20.73 14.01
N LEU A 448 5.15 -20.05 15.04
CA LEU A 448 6.32 -19.15 14.93
C LEU A 448 7.60 -19.91 14.56
N THR A 449 7.66 -21.20 14.85
CA THR A 449 8.66 -22.15 14.34
C THR A 449 7.96 -23.28 13.61
N PHE A 450 8.42 -23.61 12.41
CA PHE A 450 7.82 -24.65 11.59
C PHE A 450 8.90 -25.39 10.78
N SER A 451 8.74 -26.70 10.64
CA SER A 451 9.58 -27.48 9.74
C SER A 451 8.72 -28.50 9.01
N GLY A 452 8.83 -28.55 7.69
CA GLY A 452 7.97 -29.41 6.89
C GLY A 452 8.59 -29.82 5.55
N LYS A 453 7.90 -30.72 4.86
CA LYS A 453 8.29 -31.19 3.53
C LYS A 453 7.76 -30.24 2.46
N ALA A 454 8.62 -29.87 1.51
CA ALA A 454 8.26 -29.07 0.38
C ALA A 454 7.25 -29.77 -0.53
N ARG A 455 6.20 -29.06 -0.91
CA ARG A 455 5.28 -29.40 -1.99
C ARG A 455 5.34 -28.27 -3.03
N VAL A 456 5.96 -28.53 -4.17
CA VAL A 456 6.37 -27.51 -5.13
C VAL A 456 5.36 -27.33 -6.25
N PHE A 457 4.98 -26.08 -6.52
CA PHE A 457 4.11 -25.67 -7.63
C PHE A 457 4.75 -24.51 -8.40
N GLU A 458 4.58 -24.52 -9.74
CA GLU A 458 5.17 -23.50 -10.62
C GLU A 458 4.17 -22.40 -11.03
N SER A 459 3.01 -22.37 -10.38
CA SER A 459 2.02 -21.28 -10.51
C SER A 459 1.03 -21.30 -9.35
N GLN A 460 0.32 -20.18 -9.15
CA GLN A 460 -0.81 -20.08 -8.22
C GLN A 460 -1.90 -21.10 -8.57
N GLU A 461 -2.25 -21.22 -9.84
CA GLU A 461 -3.31 -22.11 -10.33
C GLU A 461 -3.00 -23.57 -9.97
N ALA A 462 -1.77 -24.01 -10.25
CA ALA A 462 -1.34 -25.37 -9.90
C ALA A 462 -1.36 -25.62 -8.38
N ALA A 463 -1.00 -24.60 -7.57
CA ALA A 463 -1.08 -24.71 -6.12
C ALA A 463 -2.53 -24.81 -5.62
N VAL A 464 -3.43 -24.03 -6.18
CA VAL A 464 -4.88 -24.09 -5.87
C VAL A 464 -5.44 -25.48 -6.20
N ASP A 465 -5.16 -25.99 -7.40
CA ASP A 465 -5.58 -27.33 -7.81
C ASP A 465 -5.01 -28.42 -6.88
N GLY A 466 -3.73 -28.29 -6.50
CA GLY A 466 -3.07 -29.22 -5.58
C GLY A 466 -3.68 -29.19 -4.16
N ILE A 467 -3.99 -28.01 -3.64
CA ILE A 467 -4.64 -27.86 -2.31
C ILE A 467 -6.04 -28.47 -2.32
N LEU A 468 -6.87 -28.09 -3.28
CA LEU A 468 -8.26 -28.57 -3.40
C LEU A 468 -8.33 -30.06 -3.76
N GLY A 469 -7.36 -30.54 -4.56
CA GLY A 469 -7.23 -31.95 -4.96
C GLY A 469 -6.64 -32.86 -3.88
N GLY A 470 -6.22 -32.32 -2.72
CA GLY A 470 -5.68 -33.11 -1.61
C GLY A 470 -4.21 -33.53 -1.77
N ALA A 471 -3.47 -32.94 -2.71
CA ALA A 471 -2.03 -33.17 -2.85
C ALA A 471 -1.20 -32.53 -1.74
N VAL A 472 -1.77 -31.55 -1.04
CA VAL A 472 -1.18 -30.88 0.14
C VAL A 472 -1.77 -31.51 1.40
N VAL A 473 -0.91 -31.90 2.33
CA VAL A 473 -1.30 -32.54 3.60
C VAL A 473 -0.72 -31.77 4.79
N ALA A 474 -1.24 -32.04 5.98
CA ALA A 474 -0.74 -31.42 7.22
C ALA A 474 0.76 -31.71 7.40
N GLY A 475 1.54 -30.68 7.71
CA GLY A 475 3.00 -30.73 7.85
C GLY A 475 3.76 -30.32 6.58
N ASP A 476 3.07 -30.07 5.47
CA ASP A 476 3.74 -29.61 4.25
C ASP A 476 4.09 -28.11 4.31
N VAL A 477 5.17 -27.75 3.59
CA VAL A 477 5.48 -26.40 3.18
C VAL A 477 5.12 -26.26 1.70
N VAL A 478 4.05 -25.57 1.41
CA VAL A 478 3.61 -25.26 0.04
C VAL A 478 4.55 -24.24 -0.57
N VAL A 479 5.21 -24.58 -1.67
CA VAL A 479 6.15 -23.71 -2.39
C VAL A 479 5.51 -23.30 -3.71
N ILE A 480 5.23 -21.98 -3.87
CA ILE A 480 4.76 -21.43 -5.14
C ILE A 480 5.88 -20.57 -5.71
N ARG A 481 6.48 -21.00 -6.80
CA ARG A 481 7.62 -20.32 -7.42
C ARG A 481 7.32 -19.83 -8.83
N TYR A 482 8.16 -18.92 -9.35
CA TYR A 482 7.97 -18.23 -10.63
C TYR A 482 6.74 -17.30 -10.64
N GLU A 483 6.35 -16.78 -9.50
CA GLU A 483 5.31 -15.75 -9.37
C GLU A 483 5.87 -14.38 -8.95
N GLY A 484 7.20 -14.23 -8.99
CA GLY A 484 7.90 -12.99 -8.72
C GLY A 484 7.76 -11.92 -9.80
N PRO A 485 8.44 -10.76 -9.65
CA PRO A 485 8.39 -9.65 -10.60
C PRO A 485 8.68 -10.05 -12.04
N LYS A 486 9.74 -10.83 -12.28
CA LYS A 486 10.12 -11.34 -13.59
C LYS A 486 9.36 -12.61 -13.96
N GLY A 487 9.28 -13.56 -13.03
CA GLY A 487 8.78 -14.89 -13.26
C GLY A 487 7.28 -14.95 -13.49
N GLY A 488 6.50 -14.11 -12.84
CA GLY A 488 5.06 -14.02 -12.95
C GLY A 488 4.54 -13.82 -14.38
N PRO A 489 4.95 -12.86 -15.16
CA PRO A 489 5.51 -11.60 -14.69
C PRO A 489 4.47 -10.72 -14.00
N GLY A 490 4.94 -9.74 -13.24
CA GLY A 490 4.06 -8.78 -12.57
C GLY A 490 3.77 -9.11 -11.12
N MET A 491 4.41 -10.19 -10.57
CA MET A 491 4.35 -10.51 -9.14
C MET A 491 2.91 -10.51 -8.60
N GLN A 492 2.06 -11.37 -9.15
CA GLN A 492 0.64 -11.40 -8.78
C GLN A 492 0.43 -11.56 -7.27
N GLU A 493 -0.56 -10.87 -6.76
CA GLU A 493 -0.99 -10.98 -5.38
C GLU A 493 -1.87 -12.20 -5.20
N MET A 494 -1.54 -13.04 -4.22
CA MET A 494 -2.23 -14.30 -3.99
C MET A 494 -3.02 -14.24 -2.68
N LEU A 495 -4.30 -14.63 -2.75
CA LEU A 495 -5.16 -14.82 -1.60
C LEU A 495 -5.80 -16.22 -1.59
N TYR A 496 -6.14 -16.73 -2.76
CA TYR A 496 -6.83 -18.03 -2.90
C TYR A 496 -6.06 -19.22 -2.30
N PRO A 497 -4.74 -19.40 -2.51
CA PRO A 497 -4.01 -20.52 -1.90
C PRO A 497 -4.13 -20.52 -0.36
N THR A 498 -4.02 -19.35 0.27
CA THR A 498 -4.12 -19.21 1.73
C THR A 498 -5.54 -19.40 2.24
N SER A 499 -6.53 -18.89 1.52
CA SER A 499 -7.96 -19.07 1.84
C SER A 499 -8.37 -20.53 1.74
N TYR A 500 -7.89 -21.25 0.70
CA TYR A 500 -8.20 -22.68 0.52
C TYR A 500 -7.46 -23.57 1.53
N LEU A 501 -6.22 -23.25 1.90
CA LEU A 501 -5.58 -23.93 3.03
C LEU A 501 -6.44 -23.80 4.31
N LYS A 502 -6.98 -22.61 4.56
CA LYS A 502 -7.85 -22.35 5.71
C LYS A 502 -9.17 -23.15 5.61
N SER A 503 -9.86 -23.12 4.47
CA SER A 503 -11.13 -23.85 4.26
C SER A 503 -10.96 -25.37 4.34
N MET A 504 -9.81 -25.91 3.93
CA MET A 504 -9.46 -27.33 4.05
C MET A 504 -8.98 -27.73 5.45
N GLY A 505 -8.95 -26.81 6.43
CA GLY A 505 -8.46 -27.07 7.79
C GLY A 505 -6.95 -27.25 7.90
N LEU A 506 -6.20 -26.77 6.91
CA LEU A 506 -4.73 -26.84 6.83
C LEU A 506 -4.05 -25.51 7.22
N GLY A 507 -4.80 -24.43 7.44
CA GLY A 507 -4.26 -23.08 7.64
C GLY A 507 -3.30 -22.91 8.83
N THR A 508 -3.42 -23.73 9.87
CA THR A 508 -2.49 -23.80 11.01
C THR A 508 -1.57 -25.02 11.00
N LYS A 509 -1.65 -25.84 9.95
CA LYS A 509 -0.92 -27.11 9.86
C LYS A 509 0.10 -27.14 8.72
N CYS A 510 0.08 -26.14 7.85
CA CYS A 510 0.99 -25.98 6.71
C CYS A 510 1.61 -24.59 6.74
N ALA A 511 2.80 -24.47 6.15
CA ALA A 511 3.38 -23.19 5.77
C ALA A 511 3.23 -22.99 4.25
N LEU A 512 3.25 -21.73 3.79
CA LEU A 512 3.27 -21.39 2.38
C LEU A 512 4.38 -20.38 2.12
N ILE A 513 5.23 -20.64 1.11
CA ILE A 513 6.31 -19.74 0.70
C ILE A 513 6.22 -19.43 -0.80
N THR A 514 6.60 -18.21 -1.20
CA THR A 514 6.57 -17.79 -2.61
C THR A 514 7.56 -16.66 -2.89
N ASP A 515 8.04 -16.59 -4.12
CA ASP A 515 8.73 -15.44 -4.68
C ASP A 515 7.75 -14.35 -5.21
N GLY A 516 6.45 -14.67 -5.22
CA GLY A 516 5.36 -13.72 -5.41
C GLY A 516 5.02 -12.96 -4.12
N ARG A 517 3.79 -12.46 -4.02
CA ARG A 517 3.30 -11.71 -2.85
C ARG A 517 1.91 -12.20 -2.42
N PHE A 518 1.60 -11.92 -1.16
CA PHE A 518 0.30 -12.22 -0.60
C PHE A 518 -0.52 -10.97 -0.37
N SER A 519 -1.85 -11.10 -0.44
CA SER A 519 -2.79 -10.07 -0.05
C SER A 519 -2.63 -9.70 1.43
N GLY A 520 -2.92 -8.45 1.77
CA GLY A 520 -3.05 -8.00 3.16
C GLY A 520 -4.07 -8.82 3.96
N GLY A 521 -5.02 -9.49 3.29
CA GLY A 521 -6.02 -10.39 3.87
C GLY A 521 -5.51 -11.78 4.23
N THR A 522 -4.27 -12.11 3.90
CA THR A 522 -3.70 -13.44 4.15
C THR A 522 -3.54 -13.72 5.65
N SER A 523 -3.91 -14.93 6.06
CA SER A 523 -3.71 -15.47 7.41
C SER A 523 -2.93 -16.79 7.35
N GLY A 524 -2.40 -17.23 8.52
CA GLY A 524 -1.54 -18.41 8.62
C GLY A 524 -0.07 -18.09 8.33
N LEU A 525 0.79 -19.13 8.36
CA LEU A 525 2.22 -18.98 8.14
C LEU A 525 2.51 -18.85 6.63
N SER A 526 2.40 -17.62 6.12
CA SER A 526 2.58 -17.29 4.70
C SER A 526 3.74 -16.32 4.54
N ILE A 527 4.75 -16.73 3.77
CA ILE A 527 6.02 -16.03 3.57
C ILE A 527 6.15 -15.70 2.09
N GLY A 528 6.10 -14.40 1.78
CA GLY A 528 6.24 -13.88 0.42
C GLY A 528 7.55 -13.15 0.18
N HIS A 529 7.69 -12.62 -1.04
CA HIS A 529 8.84 -11.80 -1.44
C HIS A 529 10.19 -12.51 -1.32
N VAL A 530 10.22 -13.85 -1.46
CA VAL A 530 11.48 -14.60 -1.38
C VAL A 530 12.44 -14.08 -2.44
N SER A 531 13.56 -13.53 -1.98
CA SER A 531 14.54 -12.87 -2.83
C SER A 531 15.93 -13.48 -2.66
N PRO A 532 16.64 -13.68 -3.79
CA PRO A 532 16.23 -13.49 -5.18
C PRO A 532 15.10 -14.44 -5.62
N GLU A 533 14.20 -13.96 -6.53
CA GLU A 533 13.13 -14.79 -7.09
C GLU A 533 13.65 -15.96 -7.95
N ALA A 534 12.83 -16.97 -8.21
CA ALA A 534 13.18 -18.14 -9.01
C ALA A 534 13.66 -17.76 -10.42
N ALA A 535 13.00 -16.82 -11.09
CA ALA A 535 13.36 -16.35 -12.43
C ALA A 535 14.65 -15.51 -12.47
N ALA A 536 15.13 -15.04 -11.32
CA ALA A 536 16.42 -14.37 -11.16
C ALA A 536 17.52 -15.30 -10.61
N GLY A 537 17.30 -16.61 -10.61
CA GLY A 537 18.29 -17.61 -10.17
C GLY A 537 18.32 -17.82 -8.65
N GLY A 538 17.28 -17.43 -7.93
CA GLY A 538 17.13 -17.67 -6.49
C GLY A 538 17.02 -19.15 -6.14
N ASN A 539 17.45 -19.53 -4.93
CA ASN A 539 17.43 -20.92 -4.47
C ASN A 539 16.01 -21.51 -4.36
N ILE A 540 14.97 -20.68 -4.32
CA ILE A 540 13.58 -21.16 -4.39
C ILE A 540 13.31 -21.96 -5.68
N ALA A 541 14.03 -21.67 -6.78
CA ALA A 541 13.95 -22.41 -8.03
C ALA A 541 14.54 -23.84 -7.93
N LEU A 542 15.41 -24.08 -6.95
CA LEU A 542 16.17 -25.32 -6.76
C LEU A 542 15.52 -26.26 -5.76
N ILE A 543 14.39 -25.90 -5.16
CA ILE A 543 13.63 -26.75 -4.23
C ILE A 543 13.02 -27.91 -5.02
N GLU A 544 13.11 -29.11 -4.48
CA GLU A 544 12.47 -30.31 -5.00
C GLU A 544 11.40 -30.82 -4.03
N ASP A 545 10.39 -31.51 -4.55
CA ASP A 545 9.35 -32.13 -3.71
C ASP A 545 9.97 -33.05 -2.67
N GLY A 546 9.54 -32.91 -1.41
CA GLY A 546 10.04 -33.70 -0.29
C GLY A 546 11.28 -33.13 0.41
N ASP A 547 11.91 -32.07 -0.11
CA ASP A 547 12.95 -31.32 0.63
C ASP A 547 12.40 -30.84 1.97
N THR A 548 13.25 -30.76 2.98
CA THR A 548 12.83 -30.18 4.27
C THR A 548 13.13 -28.68 4.29
N ILE A 549 12.14 -27.87 4.66
CA ILE A 549 12.27 -26.44 4.86
C ILE A 549 12.01 -26.14 6.34
N ALA A 550 12.94 -25.41 6.97
CA ALA A 550 12.82 -24.94 8.34
C ALA A 550 12.60 -23.41 8.36
N ILE A 551 11.62 -22.98 9.16
CA ILE A 551 11.21 -21.60 9.35
C ILE A 551 11.28 -21.30 10.85
N ASP A 552 11.97 -20.24 11.22
CA ASP A 552 12.10 -19.76 12.60
C ASP A 552 11.93 -18.23 12.63
N ILE A 553 10.71 -17.76 12.93
CA ILE A 553 10.40 -16.34 12.98
C ILE A 553 11.13 -15.64 14.13
N PRO A 554 11.19 -16.17 15.36
CA PRO A 554 11.97 -15.58 16.44
C PRO A 554 13.44 -15.36 16.08
N SER A 555 14.07 -16.33 15.42
CA SER A 555 15.48 -16.21 14.98
C SER A 555 15.65 -15.48 13.66
N ARG A 556 14.54 -15.06 13.02
CA ARG A 556 14.54 -14.44 11.67
C ARG A 556 15.20 -15.31 10.60
N ALA A 557 14.98 -16.61 10.65
CA ALA A 557 15.64 -17.58 9.79
C ALA A 557 14.67 -18.38 8.92
N ILE A 558 15.07 -18.63 7.68
CA ILE A 558 14.42 -19.57 6.77
C ILE A 558 15.49 -20.37 6.02
N SER A 559 15.40 -21.69 6.03
CA SER A 559 16.43 -22.52 5.43
C SER A 559 15.88 -23.76 4.72
N LEU A 560 16.46 -24.04 3.58
CA LEU A 560 16.34 -25.30 2.87
C LEU A 560 17.39 -26.27 3.43
N GLN A 561 16.96 -27.38 3.98
CA GLN A 561 17.79 -28.36 4.70
C GLN A 561 18.43 -29.35 3.71
N VAL A 562 19.22 -28.83 2.78
CA VAL A 562 20.06 -29.58 1.86
C VAL A 562 21.47 -29.01 1.91
N SER A 563 22.49 -29.87 1.60
CA SER A 563 23.87 -29.38 1.65
C SER A 563 24.19 -28.41 0.50
N ASP A 564 25.22 -27.61 0.68
CA ASP A 564 25.68 -26.66 -0.34
C ASP A 564 26.12 -27.37 -1.63
N GLU A 565 26.67 -28.58 -1.52
CA GLU A 565 27.06 -29.38 -2.68
C GLU A 565 25.84 -29.82 -3.49
N VAL A 566 24.74 -30.20 -2.83
CA VAL A 566 23.48 -30.55 -3.50
C VAL A 566 22.88 -29.30 -4.20
N LEU A 567 22.87 -28.15 -3.52
CA LEU A 567 22.40 -26.90 -4.12
C LEU A 567 23.27 -26.53 -5.34
N ALA A 568 24.58 -26.65 -5.24
CA ALA A 568 25.49 -26.35 -6.35
C ALA A 568 25.24 -27.30 -7.55
N ALA A 569 25.02 -28.58 -7.30
CA ALA A 569 24.71 -29.56 -8.35
C ALA A 569 23.37 -29.28 -9.03
N ARG A 570 22.32 -28.95 -8.26
CA ARG A 570 21.01 -28.55 -8.80
C ARG A 570 21.12 -27.26 -9.62
N ARG A 571 21.93 -26.30 -9.16
CA ARG A 571 22.19 -25.03 -9.89
C ARG A 571 22.86 -25.30 -11.23
N ALA A 572 23.92 -26.10 -11.25
CA ALA A 572 24.61 -26.48 -12.47
C ALA A 572 23.67 -27.18 -13.47
N THR A 573 22.80 -28.09 -12.97
CA THR A 573 21.77 -28.76 -13.78
C THR A 573 20.75 -27.75 -14.35
N MET A 574 20.34 -26.74 -13.56
CA MET A 574 19.43 -25.72 -14.01
C MET A 574 20.07 -24.83 -15.08
N GLU A 575 21.30 -24.40 -14.88
CA GLU A 575 22.04 -23.55 -15.81
C GLU A 575 22.34 -24.26 -17.14
N ALA A 576 22.57 -25.59 -17.10
CA ALA A 576 22.75 -26.39 -18.29
C ALA A 576 21.54 -26.42 -19.24
N LYS A 577 20.34 -26.02 -18.78
CA LYS A 577 19.14 -25.85 -19.62
C LYS A 577 19.23 -24.64 -20.57
N GLY A 578 20.26 -23.81 -20.46
CA GLY A 578 20.49 -22.65 -21.33
C GLY A 578 19.31 -21.68 -21.33
N PRO A 579 18.72 -21.34 -22.48
CA PRO A 579 17.60 -20.38 -22.57
C PRO A 579 16.32 -20.79 -21.82
N LEU A 580 16.21 -22.06 -21.43
CA LEU A 580 15.09 -22.59 -20.64
C LEU A 580 15.39 -22.60 -19.14
N ALA A 581 16.61 -22.24 -18.73
CA ALA A 581 16.95 -22.10 -17.32
C ALA A 581 16.08 -21.01 -16.66
N TRP A 582 15.79 -21.21 -15.38
CA TRP A 582 15.07 -20.26 -14.55
C TRP A 582 13.67 -19.89 -15.05
N LYS A 583 13.02 -20.82 -15.74
CA LYS A 583 11.65 -20.67 -16.26
C LYS A 583 10.78 -21.85 -15.81
N PRO A 584 9.47 -21.63 -15.61
CA PRO A 584 8.54 -22.73 -15.34
C PRO A 584 8.45 -23.67 -16.54
N LEU A 585 8.43 -24.99 -16.29
CA LEU A 585 8.45 -25.99 -17.35
C LEU A 585 7.06 -26.31 -17.91
N ALA A 586 6.04 -26.33 -17.06
CA ALA A 586 4.70 -26.81 -17.41
C ALA A 586 3.63 -25.69 -17.44
N ARG A 587 3.99 -24.45 -17.07
CA ARG A 587 3.02 -23.37 -17.01
C ARG A 587 2.73 -22.78 -18.38
N VAL A 588 1.47 -22.80 -18.80
CA VAL A 588 0.98 -22.09 -19.99
C VAL A 588 0.27 -20.82 -19.56
N ARG A 589 0.90 -19.67 -19.79
CA ARG A 589 0.35 -18.36 -19.42
C ARG A 589 0.55 -17.36 -20.57
N PRO A 590 -0.53 -16.72 -21.10
CA PRO A 590 -0.37 -15.66 -22.08
C PRO A 590 0.25 -14.42 -21.41
N VAL A 591 1.37 -13.94 -21.95
CA VAL A 591 2.07 -12.75 -21.45
C VAL A 591 1.99 -11.66 -22.52
N SER A 592 1.32 -10.55 -22.19
CA SER A 592 1.18 -9.39 -23.07
C SER A 592 2.51 -8.64 -23.26
N MET A 593 2.57 -7.76 -24.27
CA MET A 593 3.76 -6.91 -24.49
C MET A 593 4.07 -6.01 -23.29
N ALA A 594 3.04 -5.46 -22.62
CA ALA A 594 3.23 -4.62 -21.43
C ALA A 594 3.90 -5.42 -20.30
N LEU A 595 3.44 -6.65 -20.03
CA LEU A 595 4.01 -7.51 -19.01
C LEU A 595 5.43 -7.98 -19.37
N LYS A 596 5.73 -8.23 -20.65
CA LYS A 596 7.08 -8.56 -21.12
C LYS A 596 8.04 -7.39 -20.90
N ALA A 597 7.60 -6.16 -21.21
CA ALA A 597 8.38 -4.96 -20.98
C ALA A 597 8.69 -4.74 -19.49
N TYR A 598 7.70 -4.92 -18.63
CA TYR A 598 7.90 -4.86 -17.18
C TYR A 598 8.91 -5.92 -16.71
N ALA A 599 8.71 -7.19 -17.06
CA ALA A 599 9.56 -8.30 -16.63
C ALA A 599 11.03 -8.13 -17.05
N LEU A 600 11.28 -7.54 -18.24
CA LEU A 600 12.61 -7.30 -18.75
C LEU A 600 13.41 -6.38 -17.83
N MET A 601 12.77 -5.36 -17.27
CA MET A 601 13.42 -4.31 -16.48
C MET A 601 13.24 -4.47 -14.97
N ALA A 602 12.32 -5.33 -14.50
CA ALA A 602 11.99 -5.43 -13.09
C ALA A 602 13.17 -5.93 -12.25
N THR A 603 13.38 -5.32 -11.07
CA THR A 603 14.24 -5.83 -10.00
C THR A 603 13.51 -6.88 -9.15
N SER A 604 14.23 -7.59 -8.29
CA SER A 604 13.62 -8.48 -7.29
C SER A 604 12.89 -7.69 -6.19
N ALA A 605 12.11 -8.41 -5.38
CA ALA A 605 11.26 -7.81 -4.35
C ALA A 605 12.04 -7.06 -3.25
N ASP A 606 13.24 -7.51 -2.90
CA ASP A 606 14.14 -6.83 -1.96
C ASP A 606 14.55 -5.42 -2.40
N GLN A 607 14.37 -5.11 -3.67
CA GLN A 607 14.60 -3.79 -4.28
C GLN A 607 13.30 -3.09 -4.68
N GLY A 608 12.15 -3.54 -4.17
CA GLY A 608 10.85 -2.93 -4.44
C GLY A 608 10.20 -3.32 -5.77
N ALA A 609 10.75 -4.29 -6.52
CA ALA A 609 10.23 -4.75 -7.82
C ALA A 609 10.01 -3.59 -8.82
N VAL A 610 10.95 -2.67 -8.88
CA VAL A 610 10.97 -1.48 -9.74
C VAL A 610 11.78 -1.71 -11.00
N ARG A 611 11.78 -0.74 -11.90
CA ARG A 611 12.73 -0.73 -13.02
C ARG A 611 14.17 -0.68 -12.52
N ASN A 612 14.99 -1.55 -13.10
CA ASN A 612 16.43 -1.54 -12.85
C ASN A 612 17.07 -0.30 -13.50
N ARG A 613 17.44 0.67 -12.67
CA ARG A 613 18.06 1.92 -13.12
C ARG A 613 19.37 1.68 -13.88
N ALA A 614 20.17 0.69 -13.47
CA ALA A 614 21.42 0.36 -14.16
C ALA A 614 21.24 -0.07 -15.62
N MET A 615 20.00 -0.39 -16.04
CA MET A 615 19.67 -0.64 -17.46
C MET A 615 19.28 0.63 -18.23
N LEU A 616 19.12 1.76 -17.54
CA LEU A 616 18.67 3.04 -18.09
C LEU A 616 19.74 4.13 -18.01
N GLU A 617 20.76 3.91 -17.19
CA GLU A 617 21.92 4.78 -17.04
C GLU A 617 23.05 4.21 -17.90
N ASP A 618 23.45 4.93 -18.97
CA ASP A 618 24.61 4.64 -19.81
C ASP A 618 25.92 5.12 -19.16
#